data_f100e6d7b7feec750a7d2c63d59696e6
#
_entry.id   f100e6d7b7feec750a7d2c63d59696e6
#
_cell.length_a   1.000
_cell.length_b   1.000
_cell.length_c   1.000
_cell.angle_alpha   90.00
_cell.angle_beta   90.00
_cell.angle_gamma   90.00
#
_symmetry.space_group_name_H-M   'P 1'
#
loop_
_entity.id
_entity.type
_entity.pdbx_description
1 polymer ?
#
loop_
_entity_poly.entity_id
_entity_poly.type
_entity_poly.pdbx_seq_one_letter_code
_entity_poly.pdbx_strand_id
1 'polypeptide(L)'
;MKKFLLTLLTAVAVTVHAADITGAGATFPYPVYAKWAEAYKKETGIGLNYQSIGSSGGIRQINNKTVTFGATDAPVSGENLDKMSQVQFPAIIGGTVPVVNLDGFKPGELRITGPVMAEVFMGSISKWNDPKLVALNPGKRLPDQPITVVHRADGSGTTFNWTDYLTTVSKEWADRVGRGAAVKWPASTSV
;
A
#
# COMPACT_ATOMS: atom_id res chain seq x y z
N MET A 1 37.75 14.25 69.18
CA MET A 1 37.73 13.19 68.13
C MET A 1 36.49 13.42 67.27
N LYS A 2 36.61 14.11 66.14
CA LYS A 2 35.50 14.37 65.20
C LYS A 2 35.50 13.26 64.17
N LYS A 3 34.43 12.42 64.14
CA LYS A 3 34.24 11.41 63.11
C LYS A 3 33.66 12.07 61.87
N PHE A 4 34.43 12.12 60.79
CA PHE A 4 33.97 12.51 59.46
C PHE A 4 33.21 11.30 58.86
N LEU A 5 31.90 11.43 58.65
CA LEU A 5 31.09 10.45 57.95
C LEU A 5 31.12 10.84 56.46
N LEU A 6 31.86 10.09 55.65
CA LEU A 6 31.97 10.27 54.22
C LEU A 6 30.79 9.52 53.58
N THR A 7 29.74 10.25 53.19
CA THR A 7 28.60 9.68 52.46
C THR A 7 28.97 9.52 50.99
N LEU A 8 29.17 8.28 50.54
CA LEU A 8 29.48 7.94 49.15
C LEU A 8 28.14 8.00 48.37
N LEU A 9 27.94 9.07 47.59
CA LEU A 9 26.82 9.22 46.70
C LEU A 9 27.08 8.37 45.43
N THR A 10 26.53 7.15 45.40
CA THR A 10 26.52 6.30 44.18
C THR A 10 25.54 6.88 43.18
N ALA A 11 26.04 7.55 42.13
CA ALA A 11 25.24 7.98 40.97
C ALA A 11 24.86 6.71 40.20
N VAL A 12 23.61 6.29 40.34
CA VAL A 12 23.02 5.28 39.45
C VAL A 12 22.79 5.93 38.11
N ALA A 13 23.60 5.63 37.13
CA ALA A 13 23.39 6.01 35.74
C ALA A 13 22.17 5.22 35.23
N VAL A 14 21.01 5.87 35.19
CA VAL A 14 19.83 5.33 34.54
C VAL A 14 20.07 5.44 33.04
N THR A 15 20.38 4.32 32.38
CA THR A 15 20.42 4.26 30.92
C THR A 15 19.00 4.40 30.40
N VAL A 16 18.64 5.61 29.98
CA VAL A 16 17.39 5.85 29.24
C VAL A 16 17.57 5.20 27.86
N HIS A 17 17.00 4.02 27.70
CA HIS A 17 16.87 3.45 26.36
C HIS A 17 15.75 4.25 25.65
N ALA A 18 16.08 4.77 24.46
CA ALA A 18 15.06 5.37 23.63
C ALA A 18 14.01 4.30 23.28
N ALA A 19 12.73 4.66 23.40
CA ALA A 19 11.65 3.73 23.07
C ALA A 19 11.72 3.35 21.58
N ASP A 20 11.44 2.07 21.31
CA ASP A 20 11.38 1.59 19.92
C ASP A 20 10.32 2.37 19.12
N ILE A 21 10.61 2.60 17.86
CA ILE A 21 9.70 3.26 16.91
C ILE A 21 8.70 2.22 16.41
N THR A 22 7.41 2.55 16.46
CA THR A 22 6.36 1.69 15.93
C THR A 22 5.67 2.33 14.73
N GLY A 23 5.43 1.57 13.70
CA GLY A 23 4.72 2.01 12.50
C GLY A 23 3.74 0.98 12.01
N ALA A 24 2.74 1.43 11.25
CA ALA A 24 1.78 0.53 10.61
C ALA A 24 1.23 1.13 9.32
N GLY A 25 0.78 0.28 8.40
CA GLY A 25 0.05 0.75 7.23
C GLY A 25 0.37 0.03 5.93
N ALA A 26 0.65 0.81 4.89
CA ALA A 26 0.87 0.36 3.52
C ALA A 26 1.75 -0.89 3.42
N THR A 27 1.38 -1.80 2.53
CA THR A 27 2.05 -3.10 2.43
C THR A 27 3.24 -3.07 1.47
N PHE A 28 3.18 -2.27 0.39
CA PHE A 28 4.23 -2.27 -0.62
C PHE A 28 5.62 -1.84 -0.09
N PRO A 29 5.76 -0.91 0.87
CA PRO A 29 7.07 -0.45 1.33
C PRO A 29 7.72 -1.39 2.34
N TYR A 30 7.01 -2.41 2.84
CA TYR A 30 7.46 -3.29 3.90
C TYR A 30 8.86 -3.88 3.69
N PRO A 31 9.23 -4.42 2.50
CA PRO A 31 10.56 -4.98 2.30
C PRO A 31 11.69 -3.95 2.49
N VAL A 32 11.45 -2.69 2.11
CA VAL A 32 12.40 -1.59 2.28
C VAL A 32 12.44 -1.16 3.73
N TYR A 33 11.28 -0.99 4.38
CA TYR A 33 11.20 -0.62 5.80
C TYR A 33 11.88 -1.66 6.69
N ALA A 34 11.74 -2.94 6.40
CA ALA A 34 12.43 -4.00 7.12
C ALA A 34 13.97 -3.86 7.05
N LYS A 35 14.49 -3.55 5.86
CA LYS A 35 15.93 -3.29 5.67
C LYS A 35 16.40 -2.02 6.37
N TRP A 36 15.61 -0.96 6.31
CA TRP A 36 15.93 0.28 7.03
C TRP A 36 15.89 0.08 8.55
N ALA A 37 14.91 -0.68 9.06
CA ALA A 37 14.81 -1.00 10.48
C ALA A 37 16.05 -1.77 10.99
N GLU A 38 16.53 -2.76 10.21
CA GLU A 38 17.73 -3.52 10.52
C GLU A 38 18.98 -2.60 10.57
N ALA A 39 19.17 -1.77 9.53
CA ALA A 39 20.29 -0.85 9.45
C ALA A 39 20.25 0.19 10.57
N TYR A 40 19.08 0.80 10.81
CA TYR A 40 18.89 1.81 11.84
C TYR A 40 19.17 1.27 13.24
N LYS A 41 18.69 0.07 13.55
CA LYS A 41 18.97 -0.60 14.81
C LYS A 41 20.46 -0.85 15.01
N LYS A 42 21.17 -1.24 13.96
CA LYS A 42 22.62 -1.47 14.01
C LYS A 42 23.38 -0.19 14.31
N GLU A 43 22.97 0.93 13.74
CA GLU A 43 23.66 2.23 13.89
C GLU A 43 23.31 2.93 15.22
N THR A 44 22.07 2.82 15.67
CA THR A 44 21.54 3.64 16.78
C THR A 44 21.21 2.85 18.03
N GLY A 45 21.06 1.53 17.93
CA GLY A 45 20.52 0.67 18.99
C GLY A 45 18.99 0.75 19.12
N ILE A 46 18.31 1.64 18.37
CA ILE A 46 16.86 1.87 18.45
C ILE A 46 16.15 0.91 17.49
N GLY A 47 15.18 0.14 17.98
CA GLY A 47 14.34 -0.74 17.17
C GLY A 47 13.29 0.04 16.39
N LEU A 48 12.92 -0.48 15.21
CA LEU A 48 11.76 -0.04 14.45
C LEU A 48 10.92 -1.26 14.12
N ASN A 49 9.66 -1.27 14.60
CA ASN A 49 8.69 -2.32 14.31
C ASN A 49 7.60 -1.77 13.40
N TYR A 50 7.47 -2.34 12.19
CA TYR A 50 6.46 -1.94 11.22
C TYR A 50 5.47 -3.07 10.95
N GLN A 51 4.18 -2.76 11.06
CA GLN A 51 3.07 -3.68 10.78
C GLN A 51 2.45 -3.39 9.41
N SER A 52 2.60 -4.33 8.49
CA SER A 52 2.05 -4.28 7.14
C SER A 52 0.58 -4.72 7.14
N ILE A 53 -0.34 -3.78 7.43
CA ILE A 53 -1.78 -4.01 7.64
C ILE A 53 -2.70 -3.24 6.68
N GLY A 54 -2.13 -2.73 5.59
CA GLY A 54 -2.81 -1.91 4.59
C GLY A 54 -2.95 -0.44 5.01
N SER A 55 -3.08 0.43 4.01
CA SER A 55 -3.09 1.89 4.20
C SER A 55 -4.19 2.36 5.14
N SER A 56 -5.40 1.83 5.02
CA SER A 56 -6.51 2.19 5.92
C SER A 56 -6.24 1.76 7.36
N GLY A 57 -5.55 0.65 7.56
CA GLY A 57 -5.10 0.19 8.88
C GLY A 57 -4.11 1.15 9.51
N GLY A 58 -3.12 1.63 8.71
CA GLY A 58 -2.13 2.60 9.14
C GLY A 58 -2.74 3.94 9.53
N ILE A 59 -3.62 4.49 8.67
CA ILE A 59 -4.35 5.74 8.96
C ILE A 59 -5.14 5.60 10.27
N ARG A 60 -5.82 4.48 10.48
CA ARG A 60 -6.59 4.23 11.70
C ARG A 60 -5.70 4.18 12.94
N GLN A 61 -4.56 3.51 12.87
CA GLN A 61 -3.65 3.39 14.00
C GLN A 61 -2.98 4.72 14.37
N ILE A 62 -2.53 5.50 13.38
CA ILE A 62 -1.92 6.80 13.66
C ILE A 62 -2.95 7.80 14.21
N ASN A 63 -4.19 7.78 13.71
CA ASN A 63 -5.28 8.60 14.24
C ASN A 63 -5.62 8.26 15.70
N ASN A 64 -5.55 6.97 16.06
CA ASN A 64 -5.75 6.50 17.43
C ASN A 64 -4.50 6.64 18.32
N LYS A 65 -3.39 7.17 17.78
CA LYS A 65 -2.11 7.36 18.50
C LYS A 65 -1.54 6.05 19.07
N THR A 66 -1.79 4.92 18.40
CA THR A 66 -1.28 3.59 18.79
C THR A 66 0.06 3.26 18.16
N VAL A 67 0.52 4.06 17.21
CA VAL A 67 1.82 3.95 16.55
C VAL A 67 2.48 5.33 16.42
N THR A 68 3.80 5.34 16.27
CA THR A 68 4.61 6.56 16.09
C THR A 68 4.40 7.16 14.71
N PHE A 69 4.22 6.31 13.67
CA PHE A 69 3.92 6.77 12.31
C PHE A 69 2.95 5.82 11.61
N GLY A 70 2.18 6.39 10.68
CA GLY A 70 1.33 5.63 9.76
C GLY A 70 1.87 5.74 8.32
N ALA A 71 1.78 4.66 7.53
CA ALA A 71 2.12 4.70 6.12
C ALA A 71 0.89 4.45 5.25
N THR A 72 0.76 5.23 4.18
CA THR A 72 -0.36 5.11 3.23
C THR A 72 0.12 5.42 1.81
N ASP A 73 -0.45 4.72 0.82
CA ASP A 73 -0.22 5.00 -0.59
C ASP A 73 -1.22 6.03 -1.13
N ALA A 74 -2.25 6.34 -0.34
CA ALA A 74 -3.24 7.35 -0.69
C ALA A 74 -2.92 8.69 0.01
N PRO A 75 -3.06 9.84 -0.68
CA PRO A 75 -2.92 11.12 -0.03
C PRO A 75 -4.05 11.33 1.00
N VAL A 76 -3.70 11.87 2.15
CA VAL A 76 -4.66 12.34 3.15
C VAL A 76 -4.94 13.80 2.88
N SER A 77 -6.20 14.23 2.94
CA SER A 77 -6.55 15.64 2.72
C SER A 77 -5.93 16.54 3.78
N GLY A 78 -5.55 17.77 3.40
CA GLY A 78 -5.00 18.78 4.33
C GLY A 78 -5.91 18.99 5.54
N GLU A 79 -7.22 19.09 5.31
CA GLU A 79 -8.22 19.24 6.40
C GLU A 79 -8.14 18.10 7.44
N ASN A 80 -7.96 16.86 6.99
CA ASN A 80 -7.82 15.71 7.90
C ASN A 80 -6.46 15.72 8.61
N LEU A 81 -5.40 16.10 7.94
CA LEU A 81 -4.07 16.24 8.56
C LEU A 81 -4.10 17.31 9.65
N ASP A 82 -4.70 18.47 9.39
CA ASP A 82 -4.84 19.56 10.35
C ASP A 82 -5.67 19.14 11.57
N LYS A 83 -6.83 18.50 11.36
CA LYS A 83 -7.68 17.97 12.45
C LYS A 83 -6.95 17.01 13.37
N MET A 84 -6.05 16.20 12.82
CA MET A 84 -5.30 15.19 13.57
C MET A 84 -3.94 15.70 14.05
N SER A 85 -3.58 16.95 13.74
CA SER A 85 -2.25 17.52 14.01
C SER A 85 -1.13 16.63 13.46
N GLN A 86 -1.30 16.22 12.20
CA GLN A 86 -0.40 15.32 11.50
C GLN A 86 0.23 16.01 10.28
N VAL A 87 1.37 15.50 9.86
CA VAL A 87 2.01 15.86 8.60
C VAL A 87 2.18 14.60 7.74
N GLN A 88 2.09 14.76 6.43
CA GLN A 88 2.36 13.68 5.48
C GLN A 88 3.49 14.09 4.53
N PHE A 89 4.41 13.19 4.28
CA PHE A 89 5.53 13.40 3.36
C PHE A 89 5.82 12.12 2.57
N PRO A 90 6.36 12.23 1.33
CA PRO A 90 6.74 11.07 0.53
C PRO A 90 7.97 10.39 1.14
N ALA A 91 7.92 9.09 1.36
CA ALA A 91 9.03 8.29 1.87
C ALA A 91 9.59 7.33 0.83
N ILE A 92 8.71 6.68 0.05
CA ILE A 92 9.08 5.68 -0.97
C ILE A 92 8.17 5.84 -2.17
N ILE A 93 8.73 5.62 -3.35
CA ILE A 93 8.00 5.56 -4.62
C ILE A 93 7.98 4.13 -5.14
N GLY A 94 6.84 3.69 -5.66
CA GLY A 94 6.66 2.40 -6.32
C GLY A 94 5.63 2.50 -7.44
N GLY A 95 5.65 1.51 -8.34
CA GLY A 95 4.66 1.41 -9.42
C GLY A 95 3.54 0.44 -9.06
N THR A 96 2.29 0.78 -9.41
CA THR A 96 1.16 -0.16 -9.41
C THR A 96 0.97 -0.66 -10.84
N VAL A 97 1.10 -1.98 -11.03
CA VAL A 97 1.00 -2.61 -12.35
C VAL A 97 0.02 -3.78 -12.32
N PRO A 98 -0.74 -4.01 -13.41
CA PRO A 98 -1.52 -5.23 -13.55
C PRO A 98 -0.59 -6.42 -13.73
N VAL A 99 -0.88 -7.50 -13.01
CA VAL A 99 -0.21 -8.78 -13.16
C VAL A 99 -1.17 -9.77 -13.80
N VAL A 100 -0.73 -10.44 -14.86
CA VAL A 100 -1.52 -11.45 -15.57
C VAL A 100 -0.87 -12.81 -15.48
N ASN A 101 -1.67 -13.83 -15.24
CA ASN A 101 -1.28 -15.23 -15.36
C ASN A 101 -1.91 -15.80 -16.64
N LEU A 102 -1.15 -15.77 -17.74
CA LEU A 102 -1.61 -16.15 -19.06
C LEU A 102 -0.51 -16.91 -19.80
N ASP A 103 -0.75 -18.18 -20.10
CA ASP A 103 0.22 -19.03 -20.78
C ASP A 103 0.62 -18.46 -22.15
N GLY A 104 1.90 -18.59 -22.46
CA GLY A 104 2.45 -18.13 -23.75
C GLY A 104 2.75 -16.63 -23.82
N PHE A 105 2.57 -15.86 -22.73
CA PHE A 105 2.90 -14.44 -22.66
C PHE A 105 4.05 -14.20 -21.68
N LYS A 106 5.02 -13.40 -22.11
CA LYS A 106 6.09 -12.89 -21.23
C LYS A 106 5.69 -11.53 -20.65
N PRO A 107 6.31 -11.09 -19.55
CA PRO A 107 6.11 -9.74 -19.04
C PRO A 107 6.28 -8.66 -20.13
N GLY A 108 5.31 -7.75 -20.22
CA GLY A 108 5.29 -6.65 -21.18
C GLY A 108 4.81 -7.01 -22.59
N GLU A 109 4.48 -8.28 -22.88
CA GLU A 109 3.98 -8.68 -24.20
C GLU A 109 2.48 -8.42 -24.41
N LEU A 110 1.68 -8.48 -23.36
CA LEU A 110 0.25 -8.20 -23.46
C LEU A 110 0.01 -6.69 -23.47
N ARG A 111 -0.72 -6.23 -24.50
CA ARG A 111 -1.12 -4.84 -24.66
C ARG A 111 -2.57 -4.66 -24.25
N ILE A 112 -2.81 -3.77 -23.31
CA ILE A 112 -4.17 -3.40 -22.86
C ILE A 112 -4.18 -1.88 -22.70
N THR A 113 -5.20 -1.22 -23.25
CA THR A 113 -5.41 0.22 -23.04
C THR A 113 -6.18 0.46 -21.74
N GLY A 114 -6.09 1.68 -21.20
CA GLY A 114 -6.82 2.04 -19.96
C GLY A 114 -8.32 1.79 -20.05
N PRO A 115 -9.03 2.24 -21.09
CA PRO A 115 -10.46 1.96 -21.25
C PRO A 115 -10.78 0.46 -21.30
N VAL A 116 -10.01 -0.34 -22.04
CA VAL A 116 -10.19 -1.81 -22.11
C VAL A 116 -9.90 -2.47 -20.76
N MET A 117 -8.92 -1.97 -20.03
CA MET A 117 -8.66 -2.44 -18.65
C MET A 117 -9.85 -2.17 -17.74
N ALA A 118 -10.46 -0.98 -17.83
CA ALA A 118 -11.66 -0.66 -17.06
C ALA A 118 -12.82 -1.60 -17.40
N GLU A 119 -13.03 -1.94 -18.69
CA GLU A 119 -14.05 -2.90 -19.11
C GLU A 119 -13.81 -4.32 -18.54
N VAL A 120 -12.54 -4.74 -18.43
CA VAL A 120 -12.18 -6.01 -17.77
C VAL A 120 -12.58 -5.97 -16.29
N PHE A 121 -12.22 -4.90 -15.57
CA PHE A 121 -12.55 -4.76 -14.15
C PHE A 121 -14.06 -4.52 -13.92
N MET A 122 -14.78 -4.00 -14.91
CA MET A 122 -16.25 -3.91 -14.90
C MET A 122 -16.94 -5.26 -15.18
N GLY A 123 -16.21 -6.26 -15.71
CA GLY A 123 -16.77 -7.53 -16.14
C GLY A 123 -17.44 -7.48 -17.51
N SER A 124 -17.39 -6.36 -18.22
CA SER A 124 -17.91 -6.22 -19.60
C SER A 124 -17.06 -7.03 -20.58
N ILE A 125 -15.75 -7.12 -20.32
CA ILE A 125 -14.84 -8.06 -20.99
C ILE A 125 -14.52 -9.17 -19.99
N SER A 126 -15.01 -10.35 -20.24
CA SER A 126 -14.94 -11.51 -19.35
C SER A 126 -14.06 -12.67 -19.85
N LYS A 127 -13.55 -12.57 -21.08
CA LYS A 127 -12.70 -13.59 -21.72
C LYS A 127 -11.47 -12.96 -22.35
N TRP A 128 -10.36 -13.71 -22.35
CA TRP A 128 -9.11 -13.24 -22.96
C TRP A 128 -9.21 -13.06 -24.47
N ASN A 129 -10.00 -13.87 -25.18
CA ASN A 129 -10.20 -13.76 -26.62
C ASN A 129 -11.28 -12.74 -27.04
N ASP A 130 -11.64 -11.81 -26.17
CA ASP A 130 -12.54 -10.71 -26.52
C ASP A 130 -11.98 -9.93 -27.71
N PRO A 131 -12.82 -9.56 -28.71
CA PRO A 131 -12.37 -8.85 -29.90
C PRO A 131 -11.56 -7.60 -29.64
N LYS A 132 -11.84 -6.84 -28.58
CA LYS A 132 -11.08 -5.64 -28.21
C LYS A 132 -9.67 -5.98 -27.74
N LEU A 133 -9.51 -7.06 -26.96
CA LEU A 133 -8.20 -7.54 -26.53
C LEU A 133 -7.41 -8.11 -27.72
N VAL A 134 -8.06 -8.89 -28.58
CA VAL A 134 -7.43 -9.45 -29.79
C VAL A 134 -6.92 -8.35 -30.71
N ALA A 135 -7.71 -7.30 -30.94
CA ALA A 135 -7.33 -6.17 -31.79
C ALA A 135 -6.09 -5.42 -31.27
N LEU A 136 -5.91 -5.35 -29.94
CA LEU A 136 -4.74 -4.73 -29.31
C LEU A 136 -3.47 -5.60 -29.37
N ASN A 137 -3.64 -6.90 -29.67
CA ASN A 137 -2.55 -7.88 -29.63
C ASN A 137 -2.40 -8.64 -30.96
N PRO A 138 -2.14 -7.95 -32.09
CA PRO A 138 -2.03 -8.59 -33.39
C PRO A 138 -0.89 -9.62 -33.39
N GLY A 139 -1.17 -10.79 -34.00
CA GLY A 139 -0.21 -11.89 -34.08
C GLY A 139 -0.06 -12.71 -32.79
N LYS A 140 -0.77 -12.37 -31.72
CA LYS A 140 -0.83 -13.17 -30.49
C LYS A 140 -2.15 -13.97 -30.46
N ARG A 141 -2.07 -15.22 -30.00
CA ARG A 141 -3.25 -16.05 -29.81
C ARG A 141 -3.71 -15.95 -28.36
N LEU A 142 -4.76 -15.18 -28.13
CA LEU A 142 -5.43 -15.10 -26.83
C LEU A 142 -6.39 -16.30 -26.69
N PRO A 143 -6.38 -17.03 -25.55
CA PRO A 143 -7.19 -18.24 -25.38
C PRO A 143 -8.67 -17.89 -25.13
N ASP A 144 -9.56 -18.82 -25.49
CA ASP A 144 -10.98 -18.76 -25.09
C ASP A 144 -11.11 -19.22 -23.62
N GLN A 145 -10.64 -18.37 -22.71
CA GLN A 145 -10.66 -18.61 -21.27
C GLN A 145 -11.27 -17.41 -20.54
N PRO A 146 -11.98 -17.64 -19.45
CA PRO A 146 -12.51 -16.55 -18.63
C PRO A 146 -11.37 -15.76 -17.98
N ILE A 147 -11.60 -14.46 -17.80
CA ILE A 147 -10.75 -13.58 -17.00
C ILE A 147 -11.29 -13.60 -15.57
N THR A 148 -10.46 -13.99 -14.61
CA THR A 148 -10.73 -13.82 -13.19
C THR A 148 -10.01 -12.58 -12.70
N VAL A 149 -10.76 -11.58 -12.25
CA VAL A 149 -10.22 -10.36 -11.66
C VAL A 149 -9.92 -10.61 -10.18
N VAL A 150 -8.68 -10.42 -9.80
CA VAL A 150 -8.22 -10.60 -8.42
C VAL A 150 -7.89 -9.23 -7.82
N HIS A 151 -8.39 -8.97 -6.61
CA HIS A 151 -8.20 -7.69 -5.93
C HIS A 151 -8.09 -7.86 -4.42
N ARG A 152 -7.66 -6.83 -3.74
CA ARG A 152 -7.54 -6.81 -2.27
C ARG A 152 -8.92 -6.72 -1.62
N ALA A 153 -9.08 -7.43 -0.49
CA ALA A 153 -10.28 -7.38 0.35
C ALA A 153 -10.17 -6.34 1.49
N ASP A 154 -8.93 -5.91 1.81
CA ASP A 154 -8.67 -4.91 2.85
C ASP A 154 -8.70 -3.47 2.31
N GLY A 155 -8.65 -2.49 3.21
CA GLY A 155 -8.48 -1.08 2.86
C GLY A 155 -7.07 -0.79 2.38
N SER A 156 -6.86 -0.88 1.06
CA SER A 156 -5.57 -0.85 0.39
C SER A 156 -5.31 0.47 -0.34
N GLY A 157 -4.13 1.05 -0.11
CA GLY A 157 -3.68 2.20 -0.89
C GLY A 157 -3.40 1.85 -2.35
N THR A 158 -2.93 0.62 -2.64
CA THR A 158 -2.79 0.13 -4.02
C THR A 158 -4.15 0.08 -4.71
N THR A 159 -5.20 -0.38 -4.03
CA THR A 159 -6.57 -0.32 -4.54
C THR A 159 -7.00 1.11 -4.82
N PHE A 160 -6.67 2.07 -3.93
CA PHE A 160 -6.98 3.48 -4.17
C PHE A 160 -6.33 3.98 -5.46
N ASN A 161 -5.02 3.77 -5.64
CA ASN A 161 -4.31 4.20 -6.84
C ASN A 161 -4.84 3.54 -8.11
N TRP A 162 -5.17 2.25 -8.03
CA TRP A 162 -5.73 1.52 -9.15
C TRP A 162 -7.12 2.03 -9.55
N THR A 163 -8.01 2.22 -8.59
CA THR A 163 -9.37 2.71 -8.85
C THR A 163 -9.37 4.18 -9.26
N ASP A 164 -8.44 5.00 -8.80
CA ASP A 164 -8.23 6.38 -9.25
C ASP A 164 -7.81 6.40 -10.74
N TYR A 165 -6.86 5.53 -11.12
CA TYR A 165 -6.49 5.34 -12.52
C TYR A 165 -7.69 4.93 -13.39
N LEU A 166 -8.45 3.92 -12.96
CA LEU A 166 -9.64 3.47 -13.70
C LEU A 166 -10.70 4.58 -13.83
N THR A 167 -10.87 5.40 -12.80
CA THR A 167 -11.74 6.58 -12.81
C THR A 167 -11.29 7.60 -13.85
N THR A 168 -9.99 7.76 -14.02
CA THR A 168 -9.41 8.71 -14.99
C THR A 168 -9.58 8.23 -16.44
N VAL A 169 -9.48 6.93 -16.68
CA VAL A 169 -9.49 6.37 -18.06
C VAL A 169 -10.87 5.88 -18.50
N SER A 170 -11.87 5.81 -17.64
CA SER A 170 -13.21 5.34 -17.93
C SER A 170 -14.29 6.13 -17.19
N LYS A 171 -15.11 6.83 -17.97
CA LYS A 171 -16.28 7.53 -17.40
C LYS A 171 -17.27 6.54 -16.78
N GLU A 172 -17.50 5.38 -17.40
CA GLU A 172 -18.38 4.36 -16.84
C GLU A 172 -17.92 3.85 -15.48
N TRP A 173 -16.59 3.60 -15.35
CA TRP A 173 -16.01 3.26 -14.05
C TRP A 173 -16.22 4.38 -13.02
N ALA A 174 -15.94 5.63 -13.41
CA ALA A 174 -16.12 6.79 -12.54
C ALA A 174 -17.54 6.93 -12.01
N ASP A 175 -18.53 6.74 -12.89
CA ASP A 175 -19.95 6.89 -12.55
C ASP A 175 -20.50 5.72 -11.69
N ARG A 176 -20.03 4.48 -11.91
CA ARG A 176 -20.58 3.27 -11.30
C ARG A 176 -19.82 2.76 -10.09
N VAL A 177 -18.54 2.97 -10.04
CA VAL A 177 -17.65 2.42 -8.99
C VAL A 177 -16.88 3.53 -8.28
N GLY A 178 -16.26 4.43 -9.05
CA GLY A 178 -15.44 5.52 -8.52
C GLY A 178 -14.09 5.04 -7.98
N ARG A 179 -13.48 5.88 -7.13
CA ARG A 179 -12.18 5.64 -6.50
C ARG A 179 -12.30 5.43 -5.00
N GLY A 180 -11.45 4.57 -4.44
CA GLY A 180 -11.42 4.33 -3.00
C GLY A 180 -10.39 3.27 -2.62
N ALA A 181 -9.97 3.28 -1.36
CA ALA A 181 -9.12 2.22 -0.80
C ALA A 181 -9.86 0.88 -0.66
N ALA A 182 -11.19 0.92 -0.70
CA ALA A 182 -12.09 -0.22 -0.78
C ALA A 182 -13.31 0.21 -1.62
N VAL A 183 -13.65 -0.57 -2.64
CA VAL A 183 -14.78 -0.31 -3.53
C VAL A 183 -15.62 -1.58 -3.69
N LYS A 184 -16.85 -1.44 -4.18
CA LYS A 184 -17.67 -2.60 -4.56
C LYS A 184 -17.24 -3.04 -5.97
N TRP A 185 -16.44 -4.08 -6.04
CA TRP A 185 -15.94 -4.60 -7.31
C TRP A 185 -17.05 -5.23 -8.14
N PRO A 186 -17.23 -4.87 -9.43
CA PRO A 186 -18.30 -5.38 -10.28
C PRO A 186 -18.16 -6.85 -10.67
N ALA A 187 -16.93 -7.28 -10.96
CA ALA A 187 -16.64 -8.64 -11.40
C ALA A 187 -15.30 -9.08 -10.85
N SER A 188 -15.31 -9.92 -9.81
CA SER A 188 -14.06 -10.30 -9.17
C SER A 188 -14.20 -11.52 -8.27
N THR A 189 -13.05 -12.15 -8.03
CA THR A 189 -12.80 -13.01 -6.88
C THR A 189 -11.90 -12.25 -5.92
N SER A 190 -12.31 -12.12 -4.66
CA SER A 190 -11.48 -11.50 -3.62
C SER A 190 -10.31 -12.41 -3.23
N VAL A 191 -9.16 -11.81 -2.93
CA VAL A 191 -7.98 -12.47 -2.37
C VAL A 191 -7.53 -11.73 -1.11
#